data_62dec577867ba68d04457878e79f5d43
#
_entry.id   62dec577867ba68d04457878e79f5d43
#
_cell.length_a   1.000
_cell.length_b   1.000
_cell.length_c   1.000
_cell.angle_alpha   90.00
_cell.angle_beta   90.00
_cell.angle_gamma   90.00
#
_symmetry.space_group_name_H-M   'P 1'
#
loop_
_entity.id
_entity.type
_entity.pdbx_description
1 polymer ?
#
loop_
_entity_poly.entity_id
_entity_poly.type
_entity_poly.pdbx_seq_one_letter_code
_entity_poly.pdbx_strand_id
1 'polypeptide(L)'
;MYRTILWDNDGILVRSEDLYYEATREIMRQVKIELTIETYRQYFLKENGGAWHLVRAQGHDSLCVEKLRAARNEIYGRLLQTRDIAMDGAGEVLRRLAGRFRMGIVTSSRREHFEIIHRRTGFLPYFDFVVGEGDYRRSKPDPEPYQIALERCGGRVDECLAIEDSERGLRAAKGAGLDCWVIPTSLTAGSDFARADRLVKDIRQIPQLLLNPEKEIRPQI
;
A
#
# COMPACT_ATOMS: atom_id res chain seq x y z
N MET A 1 -15.70 0.75 18.81
CA MET A 1 -14.31 0.31 19.12
C MET A 1 -13.92 -0.70 18.06
N TYR A 2 -12.77 -0.50 17.40
CA TYR A 2 -12.30 -1.40 16.35
C TYR A 2 -11.95 -2.79 16.90
N ARG A 3 -12.24 -3.82 16.12
CA ARG A 3 -11.89 -5.23 16.37
C ARG A 3 -11.03 -5.82 15.25
N THR A 4 -11.13 -5.24 14.05
CA THR A 4 -10.40 -5.68 12.86
C THR A 4 -9.58 -4.53 12.30
N ILE A 5 -8.33 -4.82 11.90
CA ILE A 5 -7.46 -3.87 11.20
C ILE A 5 -7.14 -4.44 9.82
N LEU A 6 -7.44 -3.67 8.79
CA LEU A 6 -7.16 -3.98 7.39
C LEU A 6 -5.95 -3.15 6.94
N TRP A 7 -4.82 -3.80 6.79
CA TRP A 7 -3.56 -3.17 6.47
C TRP A 7 -3.31 -3.13 4.97
N ASP A 8 -2.99 -1.96 4.43
CA ASP A 8 -2.25 -1.93 3.18
C ASP A 8 -0.85 -2.51 3.40
N ASN A 9 -0.23 -2.94 2.30
CA ASN A 9 1.10 -3.56 2.33
C ASN A 9 2.20 -2.54 2.01
N ASP A 10 2.11 -1.97 0.80
CA ASP A 10 3.16 -1.15 0.20
C ASP A 10 3.10 0.28 0.77
N GLY A 11 4.18 0.77 1.34
CA GLY A 11 4.21 2.06 2.04
C GLY A 11 3.77 1.99 3.52
N ILE A 12 3.14 0.90 3.96
CA ILE A 12 2.72 0.69 5.36
C ILE A 12 3.56 -0.38 6.06
N LEU A 13 3.55 -1.60 5.55
CA LEU A 13 4.30 -2.72 6.13
C LEU A 13 5.71 -2.79 5.55
N VAL A 14 5.86 -2.37 4.29
CA VAL A 14 7.11 -2.47 3.54
C VAL A 14 7.39 -1.23 2.69
N ARG A 15 8.67 -0.90 2.53
CA ARG A 15 9.20 0.19 1.69
C ARG A 15 9.38 -0.25 0.24
N SER A 16 8.38 -0.86 -0.35
CA SER A 16 8.44 -1.44 -1.68
C SER A 16 8.23 -0.41 -2.79
N GLU A 17 7.51 0.68 -2.52
CA GLU A 17 7.16 1.70 -3.53
C GLU A 17 8.41 2.46 -4.04
N ASP A 18 9.37 2.76 -3.15
CA ASP A 18 10.65 3.37 -3.56
C ASP A 18 11.42 2.47 -4.53
N LEU A 19 11.41 1.15 -4.29
CA LEU A 19 12.06 0.16 -5.15
C LEU A 19 11.34 0.00 -6.49
N TYR A 20 10.03 0.11 -6.48
CA TYR A 20 9.23 0.09 -7.70
C TYR A 20 9.48 1.32 -8.57
N TYR A 21 9.61 2.50 -7.95
CA TYR A 21 10.04 3.72 -8.60
C TYR A 21 11.45 3.56 -9.19
N GLU A 22 12.42 3.04 -8.42
CA GLU A 22 13.80 2.80 -8.87
C GLU A 22 13.82 1.90 -10.11
N ALA A 23 13.14 0.75 -10.06
CA ALA A 23 13.03 -0.19 -11.17
C ALA A 23 12.36 0.43 -12.41
N THR A 24 11.30 1.19 -12.19
CA THR A 24 10.58 1.85 -13.30
C THR A 24 11.45 2.93 -13.95
N ARG A 25 12.15 3.73 -13.16
CA ARG A 25 13.06 4.77 -13.66
C ARG A 25 14.20 4.17 -14.49
N GLU A 26 14.76 3.04 -14.07
CA GLU A 26 15.81 2.35 -14.81
C GLU A 26 15.31 1.92 -16.19
N ILE A 27 14.12 1.35 -16.28
CA ILE A 27 13.53 0.92 -17.56
C ILE A 27 13.17 2.11 -18.46
N MET A 28 12.60 3.19 -17.89
CA MET A 28 12.27 4.39 -18.69
C MET A 28 13.50 5.04 -19.29
N ARG A 29 14.64 5.02 -18.59
CA ARG A 29 15.92 5.52 -19.14
C ARG A 29 16.40 4.74 -20.37
N GLN A 30 16.11 3.45 -20.49
CA GLN A 30 16.50 2.65 -21.65
C GLN A 30 15.82 3.14 -22.93
N VAL A 31 14.64 3.75 -22.81
CA VAL A 31 13.92 4.40 -23.90
C VAL A 31 14.02 5.93 -23.84
N LYS A 32 15.06 6.47 -23.20
CA LYS A 32 15.39 7.90 -23.10
C LYS A 32 14.26 8.76 -22.50
N ILE A 33 13.47 8.18 -21.61
CA ILE A 33 12.46 8.89 -20.81
C ILE A 33 13.03 9.10 -19.40
N GLU A 34 13.12 10.36 -18.98
CA GLU A 34 13.44 10.70 -17.61
C GLU A 34 12.17 10.65 -16.78
N LEU A 35 12.10 9.68 -15.85
CA LEU A 35 10.98 9.57 -14.91
C LEU A 35 11.32 10.33 -13.64
N THR A 36 10.75 11.53 -13.49
CA THR A 36 10.88 12.31 -12.25
C THR A 36 9.93 11.78 -11.18
N ILE A 37 10.16 12.17 -9.92
CA ILE A 37 9.25 11.82 -8.81
C ILE A 37 7.83 12.38 -9.07
N GLU A 38 7.74 13.60 -9.60
CA GLU A 38 6.45 14.25 -9.91
C GLU A 38 5.68 13.47 -10.97
N THR A 39 6.36 13.07 -12.05
CA THR A 39 5.78 12.23 -13.11
C THR A 39 5.35 10.87 -12.55
N TYR A 40 6.16 10.27 -11.66
CA TYR A 40 5.82 9.01 -11.01
C TYR A 40 4.57 9.15 -10.12
N ARG A 41 4.52 10.16 -9.26
CA ARG A 41 3.34 10.44 -8.42
C ARG A 41 2.09 10.59 -9.27
N GLN A 42 2.16 11.38 -10.34
CA GLN A 42 1.00 11.63 -11.20
C GLN A 42 0.49 10.34 -11.85
N TYR A 43 1.35 9.59 -12.55
CA TYR A 43 0.90 8.49 -13.40
C TYR A 43 0.84 7.12 -12.71
N PHE A 44 1.65 6.90 -11.68
CA PHE A 44 1.67 5.61 -10.99
C PHE A 44 0.87 5.61 -9.69
N LEU A 45 0.95 6.68 -8.90
CA LEU A 45 0.28 6.71 -7.61
C LEU A 45 -1.14 7.28 -7.69
N LYS A 46 -1.35 8.33 -8.51
CA LYS A 46 -2.65 8.99 -8.62
C LYS A 46 -3.53 8.38 -9.70
N GLU A 47 -3.03 8.26 -10.94
CA GLU A 47 -3.80 7.76 -12.08
C GLU A 47 -3.80 6.23 -12.22
N ASN A 48 -2.90 5.54 -11.55
CA ASN A 48 -2.73 4.07 -11.58
C ASN A 48 -2.51 3.47 -12.98
N GLY A 49 -2.23 4.29 -13.99
CA GLY A 49 -2.02 3.87 -15.38
C GLY A 49 -0.55 3.62 -15.74
N GLY A 50 0.34 4.23 -14.99
CA GLY A 50 1.76 4.32 -15.30
C GLY A 50 2.06 5.27 -16.48
N ALA A 51 3.32 5.65 -16.63
CA ALA A 51 3.77 6.60 -17.67
C ALA A 51 4.01 5.93 -19.06
N TRP A 52 3.35 4.81 -19.35
CA TRP A 52 3.56 4.03 -20.58
C TRP A 52 3.08 4.74 -21.84
N HIS A 53 2.18 5.70 -21.72
CA HIS A 53 1.77 6.57 -22.82
C HIS A 53 2.96 7.39 -23.37
N LEU A 54 3.94 7.77 -22.54
CA LEU A 54 5.16 8.45 -22.96
C LEU A 54 6.01 7.56 -23.87
N VAL A 55 6.07 6.26 -23.57
CA VAL A 55 6.76 5.26 -24.41
C VAL A 55 6.09 5.14 -25.77
N ARG A 56 4.74 5.06 -25.78
CA ARG A 56 3.97 5.01 -27.03
C ARG A 56 4.10 6.30 -27.86
N ALA A 57 4.18 7.46 -27.22
CA ALA A 57 4.37 8.74 -27.90
C ALA A 57 5.71 8.84 -28.65
N GLN A 58 6.69 8.01 -28.29
CA GLN A 58 7.96 7.87 -29.02
C GLN A 58 7.89 6.87 -30.21
N GLY A 59 6.71 6.35 -30.52
CA GLY A 59 6.48 5.41 -31.61
C GLY A 59 6.68 3.92 -31.25
N HIS A 60 6.90 3.60 -29.96
CA HIS A 60 6.98 2.21 -29.51
C HIS A 60 5.57 1.56 -29.46
N ASP A 61 5.51 0.32 -29.93
CA ASP A 61 4.27 -0.46 -29.93
C ASP A 61 3.91 -1.06 -28.55
N SER A 62 2.75 -1.70 -28.49
CA SER A 62 2.29 -2.35 -27.26
C SER A 62 3.19 -3.50 -26.80
N LEU A 63 3.79 -4.24 -27.76
CA LEU A 63 4.70 -5.33 -27.45
C LEU A 63 5.99 -4.82 -26.76
N CYS A 64 6.51 -3.69 -27.22
CA CYS A 64 7.63 -3.01 -26.55
C CYS A 64 7.28 -2.61 -25.13
N VAL A 65 6.12 -2.01 -24.90
CA VAL A 65 5.64 -1.65 -23.56
C VAL A 65 5.53 -2.87 -22.65
N GLU A 66 5.01 -3.99 -23.14
CA GLU A 66 4.90 -5.24 -22.37
C GLU A 66 6.28 -5.79 -21.99
N LYS A 67 7.25 -5.78 -22.91
CA LYS A 67 8.65 -6.19 -22.62
C LYS A 67 9.29 -5.30 -21.54
N LEU A 68 9.09 -3.98 -21.64
CA LEU A 68 9.60 -3.03 -20.64
C LEU A 68 8.95 -3.27 -19.25
N ARG A 69 7.65 -3.56 -19.21
CA ARG A 69 6.96 -3.93 -17.97
C ARG A 69 7.51 -5.22 -17.36
N ALA A 70 7.75 -6.24 -18.19
CA ALA A 70 8.35 -7.49 -17.74
C ALA A 70 9.74 -7.27 -17.18
N ALA A 71 10.61 -6.56 -17.90
CA ALA A 71 11.96 -6.22 -17.46
C ALA A 71 11.95 -5.40 -16.15
N ARG A 72 11.01 -4.43 -16.00
CA ARG A 72 10.81 -3.69 -14.76
C ARG A 72 10.47 -4.63 -13.61
N ASN A 73 9.56 -5.60 -13.82
CA ASN A 73 9.16 -6.55 -12.78
C ASN A 73 10.34 -7.44 -12.35
N GLU A 74 11.20 -7.84 -13.27
CA GLU A 74 12.41 -8.59 -12.95
C GLU A 74 13.38 -7.77 -12.09
N ILE A 75 13.63 -6.50 -12.46
CA ILE A 75 14.47 -5.59 -11.66
C ILE A 75 13.87 -5.41 -10.27
N TYR A 76 12.58 -5.11 -10.21
CA TYR A 76 11.88 -4.93 -8.95
C TYR A 76 11.94 -6.17 -8.07
N GLY A 77 11.71 -7.37 -8.63
CA GLY A 77 11.86 -8.64 -7.93
C GLY A 77 13.27 -8.84 -7.35
N ARG A 78 14.33 -8.50 -8.09
CA ARG A 78 15.72 -8.53 -7.57
C ARG A 78 15.94 -7.52 -6.44
N LEU A 79 15.42 -6.30 -6.57
CA LEU A 79 15.50 -5.29 -5.50
C LEU A 79 14.80 -5.76 -4.24
N LEU A 80 13.60 -6.32 -4.36
CA LEU A 80 12.86 -6.92 -3.24
C LEU A 80 13.64 -8.04 -2.55
N GLN A 81 14.45 -8.80 -3.29
CA GLN A 81 15.26 -9.89 -2.73
C GLN A 81 16.53 -9.41 -2.02
N THR A 82 17.07 -8.25 -2.39
CA THR A 82 18.41 -7.82 -1.96
C THR A 82 18.40 -6.63 -0.99
N ARG A 83 17.36 -5.79 -1.01
CA ARG A 83 17.26 -4.60 -0.15
C ARG A 83 16.57 -4.91 1.17
N ASP A 84 16.79 -4.06 2.16
CA ASP A 84 15.95 -4.04 3.36
C ASP A 84 14.61 -3.40 3.01
N ILE A 85 13.53 -4.18 3.18
CA ILE A 85 12.20 -3.80 2.74
C ILE A 85 11.19 -3.61 3.89
N ALA A 86 11.50 -4.05 5.09
CA ALA A 86 10.57 -3.87 6.21
C ALA A 86 10.44 -2.38 6.57
N MET A 87 9.22 -1.92 6.78
CA MET A 87 9.00 -0.57 7.33
C MET A 87 9.47 -0.55 8.79
N ASP A 88 10.19 0.54 9.17
CA ASP A 88 10.71 0.70 10.53
C ASP A 88 9.59 0.62 11.56
N GLY A 89 9.73 -0.30 12.50
CA GLY A 89 8.74 -0.52 13.55
C GLY A 89 7.55 -1.42 13.17
N ALA A 90 7.37 -1.78 11.89
CA ALA A 90 6.22 -2.60 11.47
C ALA A 90 6.14 -3.93 12.23
N GLY A 91 7.23 -4.66 12.32
CA GLY A 91 7.26 -5.95 13.04
C GLY A 91 6.95 -5.81 14.53
N GLU A 92 7.36 -4.72 15.19
CA GLU A 92 7.00 -4.45 16.58
C GLU A 92 5.51 -4.14 16.72
N VAL A 93 4.99 -3.29 15.84
CA VAL A 93 3.56 -2.91 15.81
C VAL A 93 2.68 -4.15 15.63
N LEU A 94 2.99 -4.98 14.63
CA LEU A 94 2.24 -6.21 14.36
C LEU A 94 2.24 -7.14 15.58
N ARG A 95 3.40 -7.34 16.22
CA ARG A 95 3.52 -8.17 17.42
C ARG A 95 2.69 -7.64 18.59
N ARG A 96 2.61 -6.31 18.76
CA ARG A 96 1.82 -5.68 19.84
C ARG A 96 0.31 -5.79 19.62
N LEU A 97 -0.13 -5.88 18.37
CA LEU A 97 -1.54 -5.93 18.01
C LEU A 97 -2.06 -7.36 17.79
N ALA A 98 -1.16 -8.31 17.51
CA ALA A 98 -1.50 -9.72 17.33
C ALA A 98 -2.23 -10.29 18.56
N GLY A 99 -3.30 -11.06 18.30
CA GLY A 99 -4.18 -11.64 19.32
C GLY A 99 -5.12 -10.63 20.03
N ARG A 100 -4.97 -9.33 19.75
CA ARG A 100 -5.86 -8.28 20.26
C ARG A 100 -6.85 -7.79 19.21
N PHE A 101 -6.43 -7.83 17.96
CA PHE A 101 -7.22 -7.47 16.80
C PHE A 101 -7.15 -8.59 15.78
N ARG A 102 -8.22 -8.81 15.06
CA ARG A 102 -8.19 -9.56 13.81
C ARG A 102 -7.47 -8.71 12.77
N MET A 103 -6.52 -9.26 12.05
CA MET A 103 -5.73 -8.50 11.10
C MET A 103 -5.78 -9.13 9.71
N GLY A 104 -6.01 -8.30 8.69
CA GLY A 104 -5.94 -8.68 7.29
C GLY A 104 -5.05 -7.76 6.48
N ILE A 105 -4.41 -8.30 5.43
CA ILE A 105 -3.70 -7.50 4.44
C ILE A 105 -4.64 -7.27 3.25
N VAL A 106 -4.69 -6.03 2.74
CA VAL A 106 -5.41 -5.66 1.52
C VAL A 106 -4.45 -4.95 0.58
N THR A 107 -3.96 -5.64 -0.44
CA THR A 107 -2.88 -5.13 -1.31
C THR A 107 -3.24 -5.16 -2.79
N SER A 108 -2.65 -4.23 -3.56
CA SER A 108 -2.65 -4.24 -5.03
C SER A 108 -1.36 -4.82 -5.62
N SER A 109 -0.47 -5.30 -4.80
CA SER A 109 0.77 -5.95 -5.24
C SER A 109 0.50 -7.23 -6.02
N ARG A 110 1.31 -7.47 -7.05
CA ARG A 110 1.30 -8.74 -7.78
C ARG A 110 1.67 -9.88 -6.83
N ARG A 111 1.02 -11.02 -7.01
CA ARG A 111 1.21 -12.20 -6.16
C ARG A 111 2.69 -12.59 -6.01
N GLU A 112 3.42 -12.63 -7.12
CA GLU A 112 4.84 -12.99 -7.12
C GLU A 112 5.70 -12.05 -6.24
N HIS A 113 5.44 -10.74 -6.29
CA HIS A 113 6.16 -9.76 -5.47
C HIS A 113 5.73 -9.82 -4.01
N PHE A 114 4.45 -9.98 -3.74
CA PHE A 114 3.91 -10.18 -2.40
C PHE A 114 4.54 -11.41 -1.71
N GLU A 115 4.69 -12.52 -2.42
CA GLU A 115 5.33 -13.72 -1.90
C GLU A 115 6.82 -13.49 -1.56
N ILE A 116 7.56 -12.78 -2.42
CA ILE A 116 8.96 -12.41 -2.14
C ILE A 116 9.03 -11.54 -0.87
N ILE A 117 8.20 -10.51 -0.78
CA ILE A 117 8.13 -9.58 0.35
C ILE A 117 7.92 -10.34 1.66
N HIS A 118 6.87 -11.15 1.72
CA HIS A 118 6.47 -11.79 2.97
C HIS A 118 7.32 -13.00 3.36
N ARG A 119 7.98 -13.64 2.40
CA ARG A 119 9.01 -14.65 2.71
C ARG A 119 10.20 -14.02 3.44
N ARG A 120 10.53 -12.77 3.12
CA ARG A 120 11.66 -12.06 3.71
C ARG A 120 11.33 -11.35 5.02
N THR A 121 10.15 -10.73 5.11
CA THR A 121 9.74 -10.00 6.32
C THR A 121 9.25 -10.92 7.43
N GLY A 122 8.72 -12.10 7.07
CA GLY A 122 8.12 -13.02 8.02
C GLY A 122 6.86 -12.47 8.69
N PHE A 123 6.14 -11.52 8.06
CA PHE A 123 4.99 -10.87 8.68
C PHE A 123 3.69 -11.66 8.57
N LEU A 124 3.56 -12.59 7.61
CA LEU A 124 2.32 -13.33 7.37
C LEU A 124 1.70 -14.00 8.62
N PRO A 125 2.48 -14.55 9.57
CA PRO A 125 1.90 -15.18 10.76
C PRO A 125 1.10 -14.23 11.67
N TYR A 126 1.20 -12.92 11.48
CA TYR A 126 0.41 -11.94 12.23
C TYR A 126 -0.97 -11.69 11.64
N PHE A 127 -1.26 -12.21 10.44
CA PHE A 127 -2.48 -11.93 9.70
C PHE A 127 -3.38 -13.16 9.58
N ASP A 128 -4.67 -12.94 9.77
CA ASP A 128 -5.70 -13.98 9.66
C ASP A 128 -6.05 -14.27 8.20
N PHE A 129 -5.89 -13.28 7.31
CA PHE A 129 -6.19 -13.40 5.89
C PHE A 129 -5.47 -12.34 5.06
N VAL A 130 -5.44 -12.59 3.75
CA VAL A 130 -4.89 -11.66 2.75
C VAL A 130 -5.92 -11.50 1.63
N VAL A 131 -6.13 -10.26 1.17
CA VAL A 131 -6.83 -9.92 -0.07
C VAL A 131 -5.81 -9.31 -1.02
N GLY A 132 -5.55 -9.98 -2.13
CA GLY A 132 -4.51 -9.60 -3.09
C GLY A 132 -4.89 -9.89 -4.54
N GLU A 133 -3.90 -9.83 -5.43
CA GLU A 133 -4.10 -10.11 -6.85
C GLU A 133 -4.79 -11.47 -7.08
N GLY A 134 -5.88 -11.46 -7.83
CA GLY A 134 -6.71 -12.63 -8.12
C GLY A 134 -7.94 -12.77 -7.23
N ASP A 135 -8.04 -12.04 -6.13
CA ASP A 135 -9.21 -12.05 -5.26
C ASP A 135 -10.29 -11.06 -5.73
N TYR A 136 -9.92 -9.99 -6.41
CA TYR A 136 -10.81 -8.93 -6.91
C TYR A 136 -10.61 -8.72 -8.41
N ARG A 137 -11.60 -8.10 -9.04
CA ARG A 137 -11.57 -7.73 -10.47
C ARG A 137 -11.06 -6.31 -10.68
N ARG A 138 -11.35 -5.40 -9.76
CA ARG A 138 -10.99 -4.00 -9.80
C ARG A 138 -10.14 -3.65 -8.58
N SER A 139 -8.90 -3.22 -8.85
CA SER A 139 -7.98 -2.82 -7.79
C SER A 139 -8.30 -1.41 -7.25
N LYS A 140 -7.71 -1.04 -6.11
CA LYS A 140 -7.76 0.32 -5.58
C LYS A 140 -7.48 1.35 -6.71
N PRO A 141 -8.26 2.42 -6.86
CA PRO A 141 -9.15 3.03 -5.88
C PRO A 141 -10.59 2.47 -5.85
N ASP A 142 -10.91 1.39 -6.56
CA ASP A 142 -12.19 0.73 -6.42
C ASP A 142 -12.33 0.13 -5.01
N PRO A 143 -13.51 0.17 -4.39
CA PRO A 143 -13.73 -0.37 -3.05
C PRO A 143 -13.70 -1.91 -2.98
N GLU A 144 -13.77 -2.61 -4.11
CA GLU A 144 -13.92 -4.06 -4.18
C GLU A 144 -12.90 -4.83 -3.29
N PRO A 145 -11.58 -4.49 -3.25
CA PRO A 145 -10.64 -5.19 -2.36
C PRO A 145 -11.01 -5.09 -0.88
N TYR A 146 -11.49 -3.93 -0.43
CA TYR A 146 -11.92 -3.73 0.95
C TYR A 146 -13.28 -4.35 1.25
N GLN A 147 -14.20 -4.39 0.29
CA GLN A 147 -15.46 -5.11 0.42
C GLN A 147 -15.23 -6.62 0.62
N ILE A 148 -14.33 -7.22 -0.17
CA ILE A 148 -13.92 -8.61 -0.01
C ILE A 148 -13.23 -8.83 1.36
N ALA A 149 -12.43 -7.87 1.81
CA ALA A 149 -11.81 -7.97 3.13
C ALA A 149 -12.85 -7.93 4.26
N LEU A 150 -13.91 -7.11 4.14
CA LEU A 150 -15.03 -7.08 5.06
C LEU A 150 -15.80 -8.41 5.09
N GLU A 151 -16.04 -9.02 3.93
CA GLU A 151 -16.66 -10.35 3.83
C GLU A 151 -15.79 -11.41 4.53
N ARG A 152 -14.47 -11.41 4.27
CA ARG A 152 -13.53 -12.37 4.89
C ARG A 152 -13.39 -12.21 6.39
N CYS A 153 -13.42 -10.97 6.89
CA CYS A 153 -13.35 -10.76 8.33
C CYS A 153 -14.68 -11.04 9.04
N GLY A 154 -15.82 -11.01 8.35
CA GLY A 154 -17.13 -11.22 8.94
C GLY A 154 -17.49 -10.20 10.02
N GLY A 155 -16.73 -9.10 10.13
CA GLY A 155 -16.94 -8.03 11.08
C GLY A 155 -17.93 -6.97 10.55
N ARG A 156 -18.43 -6.16 11.45
CA ARG A 156 -19.22 -4.99 11.09
C ARG A 156 -18.28 -3.91 10.54
N VAL A 157 -18.73 -3.12 9.59
CA VAL A 157 -17.96 -2.03 8.99
C VAL A 157 -17.44 -1.05 10.05
N ASP A 158 -18.28 -0.69 11.03
CA ASP A 158 -17.95 0.23 12.12
C ASP A 158 -16.99 -0.37 13.19
N GLU A 159 -16.68 -1.66 13.10
CA GLU A 159 -15.65 -2.34 13.91
C GLU A 159 -14.35 -2.58 13.14
N CYS A 160 -14.28 -2.14 11.88
CA CYS A 160 -13.11 -2.33 11.01
C CYS A 160 -12.41 -1.00 10.72
N LEU A 161 -11.08 -1.01 10.74
CA LEU A 161 -10.24 0.14 10.45
C LEU A 161 -9.27 -0.22 9.31
N ALA A 162 -9.20 0.61 8.27
CA ALA A 162 -8.18 0.53 7.25
C ALA A 162 -6.95 1.39 7.63
N ILE A 163 -5.75 0.87 7.39
CA ILE A 163 -4.48 1.61 7.51
C ILE A 163 -3.86 1.69 6.13
N GLU A 164 -3.66 2.91 5.63
CA GLU A 164 -3.25 3.21 4.27
C GLU A 164 -2.14 4.27 4.20
N ASP A 165 -1.46 4.37 3.05
CA ASP A 165 -0.48 5.42 2.78
C ASP A 165 -0.87 6.35 1.62
N SER A 166 -1.82 5.93 0.79
CA SER A 166 -2.08 6.51 -0.53
C SER A 166 -3.50 7.05 -0.67
N GLU A 167 -3.67 8.07 -1.55
CA GLU A 167 -5.00 8.62 -1.89
C GLU A 167 -5.90 7.55 -2.52
N ARG A 168 -5.37 6.70 -3.39
CA ARG A 168 -6.15 5.64 -4.02
C ARG A 168 -6.64 4.60 -3.02
N GLY A 169 -5.81 4.24 -2.04
CA GLY A 169 -6.17 3.33 -0.98
C GLY A 169 -7.19 3.93 -0.02
N LEU A 170 -6.99 5.20 0.36
CA LEU A 170 -7.99 5.96 1.12
C LEU A 170 -9.35 5.97 0.42
N ARG A 171 -9.37 6.27 -0.89
CA ARG A 171 -10.63 6.27 -1.67
C ARG A 171 -11.30 4.91 -1.70
N ALA A 172 -10.53 3.84 -1.83
CA ALA A 172 -11.04 2.47 -1.82
C ALA A 172 -11.64 2.11 -0.45
N ALA A 173 -10.94 2.40 0.65
CA ALA A 173 -11.42 2.16 2.01
C ALA A 173 -12.69 2.96 2.32
N LYS A 174 -12.69 4.28 2.01
CA LYS A 174 -13.88 5.13 2.19
C LYS A 174 -15.05 4.72 1.28
N GLY A 175 -14.78 4.21 0.08
CA GLY A 175 -15.78 3.66 -0.83
C GLY A 175 -16.44 2.37 -0.29
N ALA A 176 -15.72 1.59 0.52
CA ALA A 176 -16.24 0.44 1.24
C ALA A 176 -16.92 0.81 2.58
N GLY A 177 -16.98 2.10 2.95
CA GLY A 177 -17.60 2.59 4.17
C GLY A 177 -16.73 2.51 5.42
N LEU A 178 -15.44 2.18 5.27
CA LEU A 178 -14.51 2.03 6.38
C LEU A 178 -14.02 3.37 6.93
N ASP A 179 -13.71 3.41 8.21
CA ASP A 179 -12.76 4.37 8.74
C ASP A 179 -11.37 4.05 8.21
N CYS A 180 -10.62 5.10 7.83
CA CYS A 180 -9.30 4.97 7.25
C CYS A 180 -8.32 5.94 7.90
N TRP A 181 -7.27 5.38 8.52
CA TRP A 181 -6.14 6.16 9.01
C TRP A 181 -5.01 6.11 7.97
N VAL A 182 -4.46 7.27 7.66
CA VAL A 182 -3.43 7.39 6.62
C VAL A 182 -2.08 7.74 7.26
N ILE A 183 -1.04 7.02 6.84
CA ILE A 183 0.37 7.27 7.19
C ILE A 183 1.08 7.70 5.89
N PRO A 184 1.13 8.99 5.56
CA PRO A 184 1.77 9.45 4.32
C PRO A 184 3.26 9.11 4.30
N THR A 185 3.73 8.61 3.16
CA THR A 185 5.16 8.41 2.88
C THR A 185 5.75 9.63 2.16
N SER A 186 7.07 9.64 1.94
CA SER A 186 7.71 10.68 1.12
C SER A 186 7.16 10.72 -0.30
N LEU A 187 6.75 9.58 -0.87
CA LEU A 187 6.18 9.50 -2.22
C LEU A 187 4.73 9.95 -2.28
N THR A 188 3.95 9.72 -1.23
CA THR A 188 2.52 10.08 -1.18
C THR A 188 2.26 11.43 -0.51
N ALA A 189 3.29 12.08 0.05
CA ALA A 189 3.18 13.42 0.61
C ALA A 189 2.67 14.41 -0.45
N GLY A 190 1.64 15.20 -0.09
CA GLY A 190 0.97 16.13 -1.00
C GLY A 190 -0.21 15.56 -1.78
N SER A 191 -0.56 14.28 -1.58
CA SER A 191 -1.83 13.71 -2.04
C SER A 191 -3.02 14.26 -1.24
N ASP A 192 -4.23 14.11 -1.79
CA ASP A 192 -5.46 14.53 -1.09
C ASP A 192 -5.88 13.47 -0.05
N PHE A 193 -5.69 13.84 1.21
CA PHE A 193 -6.10 13.04 2.36
C PHE A 193 -7.24 13.66 3.17
N ALA A 194 -7.99 14.61 2.61
CA ALA A 194 -9.07 15.32 3.32
C ALA A 194 -10.18 14.40 3.84
N ARG A 195 -10.34 13.22 3.25
CA ARG A 195 -11.32 12.21 3.67
C ARG A 195 -10.79 11.20 4.69
N ALA A 196 -9.51 11.28 5.09
CA ALA A 196 -8.96 10.40 6.11
C ALA A 196 -9.58 10.72 7.48
N ASP A 197 -9.96 9.70 8.23
CA ASP A 197 -10.49 9.88 9.59
C ASP A 197 -9.36 10.26 10.55
N ARG A 198 -8.11 9.94 10.19
CA ARG A 198 -6.92 10.38 10.93
C ARG A 198 -5.68 10.36 10.01
N LEU A 199 -4.84 11.39 10.16
CA LEU A 199 -3.47 11.36 9.66
C LEU A 199 -2.54 10.94 10.80
N VAL A 200 -1.74 9.92 10.58
CA VAL A 200 -0.79 9.37 11.53
C VAL A 200 0.61 9.58 10.96
N LYS A 201 1.55 10.02 11.79
CA LYS A 201 2.91 10.36 11.33
C LYS A 201 3.81 9.15 11.17
N ASP A 202 3.54 8.08 11.92
CA ASP A 202 4.41 6.91 12.00
C ASP A 202 3.60 5.68 12.43
N ILE A 203 3.87 4.53 11.83
CA ILE A 203 3.19 3.27 12.14
C ILE A 203 3.29 2.90 13.63
N ARG A 204 4.39 3.27 14.30
CA ARG A 204 4.63 3.02 15.72
C ARG A 204 3.62 3.69 16.66
N GLN A 205 2.87 4.69 16.16
CA GLN A 205 1.80 5.34 16.92
C GLN A 205 0.50 4.50 16.95
N ILE A 206 0.28 3.62 15.98
CA ILE A 206 -0.96 2.86 15.84
C ILE A 206 -1.34 2.08 17.11
N PRO A 207 -0.44 1.33 17.78
CA PRO A 207 -0.81 0.62 19.00
C PRO A 207 -1.26 1.52 20.14
N GLN A 208 -0.65 2.68 20.30
CA GLN A 208 -1.04 3.64 21.34
C GLN A 208 -2.42 4.21 21.08
N LEU A 209 -2.69 4.60 19.82
CA LEU A 209 -3.97 5.16 19.39
C LEU A 209 -5.13 4.18 19.54
N LEU A 210 -4.87 2.89 19.26
CA LEU A 210 -5.89 1.84 19.34
C LEU A 210 -6.12 1.32 20.76
N LEU A 211 -5.06 1.19 21.55
CA LEU A 211 -5.14 0.56 22.87
C LEU A 211 -5.41 1.55 24.02
N ASN A 212 -5.16 2.86 23.81
CA ASN A 212 -5.32 3.91 24.82
C ASN A 212 -6.02 5.16 24.23
N PRO A 213 -7.23 5.05 23.69
CA PRO A 213 -7.92 6.17 23.04
C PRO A 213 -8.18 7.36 23.97
N GLU A 214 -8.24 7.14 25.28
CA GLU A 214 -8.56 8.19 26.28
C GLU A 214 -7.38 9.13 26.61
N LYS A 215 -6.15 8.80 26.24
CA LYS A 215 -4.97 9.64 26.54
C LYS A 215 -4.79 10.83 25.60
N GLU A 216 -5.52 10.90 24.49
CA GLU A 216 -5.43 12.01 23.52
C GLU A 216 -6.36 13.20 23.78
N ILE A 217 -7.25 13.14 24.78
CA ILE A 217 -8.26 14.20 25.03
C ILE A 217 -7.66 15.36 25.88
N ARG A 218 -6.36 15.37 26.17
CA ARG A 218 -5.75 16.53 26.82
C ARG A 218 -4.92 17.33 25.81
N PRO A 219 -5.41 18.48 25.30
CA PRO A 219 -4.53 19.46 24.72
C PRO A 219 -3.53 19.85 25.81
N GLN A 220 -2.24 19.75 25.52
CA GLN A 220 -1.24 20.42 26.36
C GLN A 220 -1.47 21.92 26.19
N ILE A 221 -1.99 22.53 27.25
CA ILE A 221 -2.12 23.98 27.44
C ILE A 221 -0.70 24.54 27.64
#